data_bc59c258816ae26d0e08c15eb2d74d26
#
_entry.id   bc59c258816ae26d0e08c15eb2d74d26
#
_cell.length_a   1.000
_cell.length_b   1.000
_cell.length_c   1.000
_cell.angle_alpha   90.00
_cell.angle_beta   90.00
_cell.angle_gamma   90.00
#
_symmetry.space_group_name_H-M   'P 1'
#
loop_
_entity.id
_entity.type
_entity.pdbx_description
1 polymer ?
#
loop_
_entity_poly.entity_id
_entity_poly.type
_entity_poly.pdbx_seq_one_letter_code
_entity_poly.pdbx_strand_id
1 'polypeptide(L)'
;MTAKMTDEQKKAFDIMRSGQNIFLTGNAGTGKSFLLKHFIDYAEEEGLKVLVTAPTGIAAINVGGSTVHRTFKVPLEPMSPGARTKTPSAVKEADIIIIDEISMVRADVFQYVARVIAKAEEKAEKHIQLIVIGDFFQLPPVVTKADRQALMSLWGYDLQEGFAFEAPMWKNFRFQNIVLKETIRQSDPVFIGTLNGLRRGDFKNTATLKQITAEKWQASAIYLCGTNREANDFNNRKLEEINAPEFTFESKIQGKVGAGDKPVEDTIRLKVGARVMVVINDILGNYQNGSMGYVEEIDADKTKITVKLDNGKTAVIGPHVWEIVEYDVSSGGLQKNIIGTFEQLPLKLGYAITIHKSQGQTFESVIINPSCFCEGQLYVGLSRCTSAGNLYLNSPYINQRWLKTSRKVIAFYNSL
;
A
#
# COMPACT_ATOMS: atom_id res chain seq x y z
N MET A 1 -19.93 -14.07 5.30
CA MET A 1 -19.47 -14.14 6.71
C MET A 1 -18.46 -13.04 6.91
N THR A 2 -18.75 -12.07 7.78
CA THR A 2 -17.76 -11.04 8.16
C THR A 2 -16.60 -11.74 8.87
N ALA A 3 -15.38 -11.53 8.39
CA ALA A 3 -14.18 -12.09 9.02
C ALA A 3 -14.11 -11.61 10.48
N LYS A 4 -13.89 -12.54 11.42
CA LYS A 4 -13.75 -12.20 12.84
C LYS A 4 -12.31 -11.82 13.15
N MET A 5 -12.11 -10.83 14.02
CA MET A 5 -10.78 -10.49 14.55
C MET A 5 -10.18 -11.67 15.30
N THR A 6 -8.88 -11.89 15.11
CA THR A 6 -8.10 -12.79 15.97
C THR A 6 -7.98 -12.21 17.37
N ASP A 7 -7.56 -13.03 18.34
CA ASP A 7 -7.39 -12.52 19.72
C ASP A 7 -6.26 -11.50 19.83
N GLU A 8 -5.21 -11.65 18.98
CA GLU A 8 -4.15 -10.64 18.87
C GLU A 8 -4.69 -9.31 18.34
N GLN A 9 -5.55 -9.36 17.32
CA GLN A 9 -6.19 -8.16 16.75
C GLN A 9 -7.18 -7.50 17.72
N LYS A 10 -7.93 -8.28 18.52
CA LYS A 10 -8.82 -7.71 19.54
C LYS A 10 -8.03 -6.93 20.59
N LYS A 11 -6.93 -7.52 21.10
CA LYS A 11 -6.03 -6.83 22.05
C LYS A 11 -5.44 -5.55 21.45
N ALA A 12 -5.04 -5.60 20.17
CA ALA A 12 -4.53 -4.43 19.47
C ALA A 12 -5.62 -3.34 19.34
N PHE A 13 -6.85 -3.74 19.02
CA PHE A 13 -7.99 -2.84 18.94
C PHE A 13 -8.28 -2.13 20.28
N ASP A 14 -8.26 -2.87 21.39
CA ASP A 14 -8.47 -2.30 22.73
C ASP A 14 -7.37 -1.28 23.09
N ILE A 15 -6.12 -1.55 22.70
CA ILE A 15 -5.03 -0.60 22.89
C ILE A 15 -5.23 0.65 22.02
N MET A 16 -5.65 0.50 20.77
CA MET A 16 -5.91 1.64 19.87
C MET A 16 -7.00 2.57 20.43
N ARG A 17 -7.98 2.05 21.14
CA ARG A 17 -9.03 2.82 21.81
C ARG A 17 -8.55 3.61 23.04
N SER A 18 -7.32 3.38 23.52
CA SER A 18 -6.83 4.04 24.74
C SER A 18 -6.52 5.54 24.58
N GLY A 19 -6.59 6.08 23.37
CA GLY A 19 -6.23 7.47 23.07
C GLY A 19 -4.70 7.73 23.03
N GLN A 20 -3.86 6.72 23.28
CA GLN A 20 -2.40 6.85 23.18
C GLN A 20 -1.94 6.85 21.72
N ASN A 21 -0.77 7.44 21.46
CA ASN A 21 -0.14 7.32 20.14
C ASN A 21 0.30 5.88 19.88
N ILE A 22 0.00 5.35 18.69
CA ILE A 22 0.20 3.94 18.34
C ILE A 22 1.12 3.78 17.15
N PHE A 23 2.10 2.89 17.25
CA PHE A 23 2.78 2.30 16.11
C PHE A 23 2.30 0.86 15.93
N LEU A 24 1.40 0.63 14.98
CA LEU A 24 0.90 -0.69 14.62
C LEU A 24 1.74 -1.28 13.51
N THR A 25 2.48 -2.33 13.81
CA THR A 25 3.33 -3.03 12.85
C THR A 25 3.09 -4.55 12.88
N GLY A 26 3.78 -5.27 12.03
CA GLY A 26 3.68 -6.73 11.94
C GLY A 26 4.03 -7.23 10.55
N ASN A 27 4.18 -8.54 10.42
CA ASN A 27 4.53 -9.19 9.17
C ASN A 27 3.51 -8.92 8.06
N ALA A 28 3.88 -9.18 6.81
CA ALA A 28 2.91 -9.14 5.72
C ALA A 28 1.79 -10.17 5.97
N GLY A 29 0.54 -9.79 5.72
CA GLY A 29 -0.61 -10.70 5.87
C GLY A 29 -1.13 -10.90 7.28
N THR A 30 -0.75 -10.06 8.26
CA THR A 30 -1.28 -10.11 9.63
C THR A 30 -2.60 -9.35 9.83
N GLY A 31 -3.18 -8.79 8.76
CA GLY A 31 -4.48 -8.13 8.81
C GLY A 31 -4.47 -6.71 9.38
N LYS A 32 -3.35 -5.97 9.30
CA LYS A 32 -3.27 -4.56 9.73
C LYS A 32 -4.36 -3.68 9.13
N SER A 33 -4.58 -3.76 7.82
CA SER A 33 -5.60 -2.96 7.13
C SER A 33 -7.03 -3.37 7.50
N PHE A 34 -7.25 -4.64 7.84
CA PHE A 34 -8.52 -5.11 8.37
C PHE A 34 -8.81 -4.50 9.74
N LEU A 35 -7.84 -4.54 10.65
CA LEU A 35 -7.92 -3.93 11.97
C LEU A 35 -8.13 -2.43 11.88
N LEU A 36 -7.39 -1.76 10.98
CA LEU A 36 -7.54 -0.32 10.74
C LEU A 36 -8.96 0.06 10.35
N LYS A 37 -9.56 -0.67 9.40
CA LYS A 37 -10.93 -0.39 8.94
C LYS A 37 -11.92 -0.47 10.10
N HIS A 38 -11.85 -1.54 10.91
CA HIS A 38 -12.73 -1.69 12.08
C HIS A 38 -12.52 -0.57 13.12
N PHE A 39 -11.29 -0.08 13.27
CA PHE A 39 -11.00 1.02 14.17
C PHE A 39 -11.55 2.36 13.65
N ILE A 40 -11.48 2.61 12.35
CA ILE A 40 -12.07 3.80 11.73
C ILE A 40 -13.59 3.78 11.92
N ASP A 41 -14.24 2.65 11.56
CA ASP A 41 -15.70 2.48 11.73
C ASP A 41 -16.10 2.76 13.19
N TYR A 42 -15.41 2.19 14.17
CA TYR A 42 -15.64 2.44 15.60
C TYR A 42 -15.45 3.92 15.97
N ALA A 43 -14.38 4.56 15.53
CA ALA A 43 -14.10 5.94 15.90
C ALA A 43 -15.14 6.92 15.33
N GLU A 44 -15.64 6.65 14.11
CA GLU A 44 -16.72 7.41 13.48
C GLU A 44 -18.06 7.20 14.22
N GLU A 45 -18.36 5.96 14.66
CA GLU A 45 -19.55 5.65 15.48
C GLU A 45 -19.52 6.37 16.85
N GLU A 46 -18.34 6.53 17.46
CA GLU A 46 -18.14 7.30 18.70
C GLU A 46 -18.14 8.83 18.47
N GLY A 47 -18.31 9.28 17.23
CA GLY A 47 -18.33 10.71 16.87
C GLY A 47 -16.96 11.38 16.89
N LEU A 48 -15.86 10.62 16.87
CA LEU A 48 -14.52 11.15 16.85
C LEU A 48 -14.14 11.66 15.44
N LYS A 49 -13.45 12.78 15.37
CA LYS A 49 -13.01 13.40 14.13
C LYS A 49 -11.70 12.74 13.65
N VAL A 50 -11.81 11.86 12.68
CA VAL A 50 -10.67 11.06 12.18
C VAL A 50 -10.12 11.63 10.87
N LEU A 51 -8.81 11.88 10.80
CA LEU A 51 -8.09 12.14 9.56
C LEU A 51 -7.33 10.90 9.14
N VAL A 52 -7.78 10.25 8.07
CA VAL A 52 -7.12 9.07 7.50
C VAL A 52 -6.20 9.49 6.37
N THR A 53 -4.92 9.11 6.45
CA THR A 53 -3.93 9.49 5.43
C THR A 53 -3.03 8.33 5.03
N ALA A 54 -2.44 8.45 3.83
CA ALA A 54 -1.42 7.51 3.33
C ALA A 54 -0.40 8.24 2.44
N PRO A 55 0.79 7.65 2.20
CA PRO A 55 1.84 8.30 1.41
C PRO A 55 1.52 8.48 -0.07
N THR A 56 0.70 7.59 -0.64
CA THR A 56 0.33 7.62 -2.08
C THR A 56 -1.16 7.76 -2.27
N GLY A 57 -1.59 8.28 -3.44
CA GLY A 57 -3.01 8.43 -3.77
C GLY A 57 -3.76 7.10 -3.75
N ILE A 58 -3.17 6.05 -4.32
CA ILE A 58 -3.77 4.71 -4.34
C ILE A 58 -3.95 4.15 -2.91
N ALA A 59 -2.93 4.27 -2.06
CA ALA A 59 -3.04 3.83 -0.67
C ALA A 59 -4.08 4.66 0.09
N ALA A 60 -4.16 5.97 -0.14
CA ALA A 60 -5.16 6.85 0.47
C ALA A 60 -6.59 6.46 0.05
N ILE A 61 -6.83 6.17 -1.23
CA ILE A 61 -8.12 5.70 -1.73
C ILE A 61 -8.52 4.36 -1.07
N ASN A 62 -7.57 3.42 -0.94
CA ASN A 62 -7.83 2.11 -0.34
C ASN A 62 -8.30 2.18 1.11
N VAL A 63 -7.85 3.19 1.86
CA VAL A 63 -8.27 3.42 3.26
C VAL A 63 -9.35 4.50 3.39
N GLY A 64 -9.90 4.97 2.27
CA GLY A 64 -10.94 5.99 2.25
C GLY A 64 -10.49 7.38 2.74
N GLY A 65 -9.19 7.67 2.63
CA GLY A 65 -8.58 8.89 3.12
C GLY A 65 -7.99 9.80 2.04
N SER A 66 -7.05 10.65 2.45
CA SER A 66 -6.31 11.59 1.59
C SER A 66 -4.80 11.35 1.69
N THR A 67 -4.02 11.92 0.78
CA THR A 67 -2.56 11.79 0.89
C THR A 67 -2.01 12.65 2.04
N VAL A 68 -0.92 12.17 2.68
CA VAL A 68 -0.19 12.95 3.70
C VAL A 68 0.16 14.35 3.18
N HIS A 69 0.67 14.46 1.95
CA HIS A 69 1.02 15.74 1.34
C HIS A 69 -0.17 16.69 1.22
N ARG A 70 -1.33 16.18 0.81
CA ARG A 70 -2.55 16.99 0.66
C ARG A 70 -3.11 17.43 2.00
N THR A 71 -3.24 16.50 2.95
CA THR A 71 -3.83 16.78 4.27
C THR A 71 -3.01 17.76 5.09
N PHE A 72 -1.69 17.59 5.11
CA PHE A 72 -0.79 18.43 5.90
C PHE A 72 -0.18 19.60 5.12
N LYS A 73 -0.53 19.76 3.82
CA LYS A 73 0.04 20.77 2.92
C LYS A 73 1.58 20.68 2.89
N VAL A 74 2.10 19.44 2.83
CA VAL A 74 3.53 19.16 2.78
C VAL A 74 4.10 19.61 1.44
N PRO A 75 5.20 20.38 1.40
CA PRO A 75 5.93 20.67 0.17
C PRO A 75 6.43 19.40 -0.53
N LEU A 76 6.58 19.45 -1.84
CA LEU A 76 7.12 18.30 -2.61
C LEU A 76 8.64 18.21 -2.53
N GLU A 77 9.31 19.36 -2.32
CA GLU A 77 10.77 19.46 -2.22
C GLU A 77 11.27 18.90 -0.88
N PRO A 78 12.53 18.44 -0.81
CA PRO A 78 13.17 18.06 0.43
C PRO A 78 13.20 19.20 1.46
N MET A 79 12.92 18.89 2.72
CA MET A 79 12.76 19.88 3.78
C MET A 79 13.81 19.71 4.87
N SER A 80 14.24 20.84 5.47
CA SER A 80 15.06 20.82 6.68
C SER A 80 14.25 20.38 7.91
N PRO A 81 14.88 19.87 8.97
CA PRO A 81 14.21 19.53 10.22
C PRO A 81 13.44 20.69 10.86
N GLY A 82 13.90 21.92 10.61
CA GLY A 82 13.33 23.17 11.11
C GLY A 82 12.36 23.87 10.16
N ALA A 83 11.97 23.26 9.02
CA ALA A 83 11.14 23.89 7.99
C ALA A 83 9.86 24.55 8.58
N ARG A 84 9.50 25.72 8.08
CA ARG A 84 8.27 26.40 8.50
C ARG A 84 7.07 25.56 8.13
N THR A 85 6.16 25.36 9.09
CA THR A 85 4.93 24.59 8.89
C THR A 85 3.70 25.50 8.90
N LYS A 86 2.71 25.15 8.07
CA LYS A 86 1.36 25.68 8.17
C LYS A 86 0.50 24.61 8.84
N THR A 87 -0.37 24.99 9.77
CA THR A 87 -1.29 24.06 10.43
C THR A 87 -2.67 24.16 9.76
N PRO A 88 -3.08 23.20 8.96
CA PRO A 88 -4.41 23.19 8.33
C PRO A 88 -5.52 23.16 9.40
N SER A 89 -6.65 23.75 9.10
CA SER A 89 -7.80 23.76 10.01
C SER A 89 -8.27 22.34 10.33
N ALA A 90 -8.30 21.46 9.34
CA ALA A 90 -8.65 20.06 9.50
C ALA A 90 -7.79 19.35 10.58
N VAL A 91 -6.49 19.62 10.62
CA VAL A 91 -5.58 19.01 11.61
C VAL A 91 -5.87 19.53 13.02
N LYS A 92 -6.29 20.79 13.18
CA LYS A 92 -6.64 21.35 14.50
C LYS A 92 -7.94 20.74 15.05
N GLU A 93 -8.87 20.41 14.17
CA GLU A 93 -10.16 19.84 14.54
C GLU A 93 -10.11 18.34 14.80
N ALA A 94 -9.09 17.63 14.29
CA ALA A 94 -8.97 16.19 14.41
C ALA A 94 -8.80 15.75 15.87
N ASP A 95 -9.43 14.64 16.22
CA ASP A 95 -9.21 13.90 17.47
C ASP A 95 -8.20 12.77 17.24
N ILE A 96 -8.25 12.17 16.04
CA ILE A 96 -7.38 11.07 15.64
C ILE A 96 -6.78 11.36 14.25
N ILE A 97 -5.49 11.14 14.12
CA ILE A 97 -4.78 11.16 12.85
C ILE A 97 -4.20 9.78 12.59
N ILE A 98 -4.49 9.22 11.42
CA ILE A 98 -4.00 7.92 10.99
C ILE A 98 -3.09 8.11 9.78
N ILE A 99 -1.90 7.48 9.83
CA ILE A 99 -0.99 7.39 8.69
C ILE A 99 -0.76 5.93 8.38
N ASP A 100 -1.41 5.41 7.34
CA ASP A 100 -1.18 4.06 6.84
C ASP A 100 0.07 4.01 5.96
N GLU A 101 0.65 2.83 5.77
CA GLU A 101 1.87 2.58 5.00
C GLU A 101 3.03 3.51 5.39
N ILE A 102 3.25 3.70 6.70
CA ILE A 102 4.28 4.59 7.26
C ILE A 102 5.70 4.31 6.75
N SER A 103 5.97 3.08 6.30
CA SER A 103 7.26 2.68 5.73
C SER A 103 7.66 3.49 4.50
N MET A 104 6.68 4.01 3.75
CA MET A 104 6.88 4.81 2.56
C MET A 104 6.89 6.33 2.82
N VAL A 105 6.69 6.75 4.07
CA VAL A 105 6.75 8.17 4.47
C VAL A 105 8.20 8.55 4.75
N ARG A 106 8.72 9.54 4.00
CA ARG A 106 10.09 10.01 4.14
C ARG A 106 10.30 10.78 5.46
N ALA A 107 11.48 10.69 6.05
CA ALA A 107 11.80 11.25 7.36
C ALA A 107 11.52 12.77 7.47
N ASP A 108 11.82 13.54 6.45
CA ASP A 108 11.54 14.99 6.42
C ASP A 108 10.03 15.28 6.32
N VAL A 109 9.29 14.44 5.58
CA VAL A 109 7.83 14.50 5.50
C VAL A 109 7.22 14.20 6.88
N PHE A 110 7.67 13.12 7.54
CA PHE A 110 7.21 12.82 8.89
C PHE A 110 7.58 13.91 9.90
N GLN A 111 8.79 14.44 9.82
CA GLN A 111 9.24 15.56 10.68
C GLN A 111 8.34 16.78 10.51
N TYR A 112 7.97 17.12 9.27
CA TYR A 112 7.05 18.22 8.97
C TYR A 112 5.66 17.95 9.57
N VAL A 113 5.09 16.77 9.32
CA VAL A 113 3.79 16.33 9.85
C VAL A 113 3.77 16.39 11.38
N ALA A 114 4.80 15.85 12.03
CA ALA A 114 4.95 15.85 13.48
C ALA A 114 4.93 17.27 14.07
N ARG A 115 5.59 18.21 13.41
CA ARG A 115 5.58 19.63 13.81
C ARG A 115 4.23 20.30 13.59
N VAL A 116 3.51 19.90 12.55
CA VAL A 116 2.14 20.38 12.30
C VAL A 116 1.21 19.91 13.40
N ILE A 117 1.29 18.62 13.79
CA ILE A 117 0.48 18.04 14.87
C ILE A 117 0.78 18.74 16.19
N ALA A 118 2.05 18.85 16.59
CA ALA A 118 2.44 19.52 17.84
C ALA A 118 1.92 20.96 17.92
N LYS A 119 1.97 21.73 16.82
CA LYS A 119 1.38 23.07 16.76
C LYS A 119 -0.15 23.07 16.79
N ALA A 120 -0.80 22.01 16.30
CA ALA A 120 -2.24 21.89 16.37
C ALA A 120 -2.69 21.61 17.80
N GLU A 121 -2.02 20.68 18.50
CA GLU A 121 -2.24 20.35 19.92
C GLU A 121 -2.07 21.60 20.82
N GLU A 122 -0.94 22.34 20.64
CA GLU A 122 -0.67 23.57 21.37
C GLU A 122 -1.79 24.60 21.19
N LYS A 123 -2.26 24.80 19.94
CA LYS A 123 -3.29 25.81 19.64
C LYS A 123 -4.70 25.40 20.04
N ALA A 124 -5.01 24.11 20.02
CA ALA A 124 -6.31 23.58 20.38
C ALA A 124 -6.39 23.18 21.87
N GLU A 125 -5.27 23.23 22.59
CA GLU A 125 -5.14 22.81 23.99
C GLU A 125 -5.70 21.39 24.22
N LYS A 126 -5.53 20.50 23.21
CA LYS A 126 -6.01 19.12 23.26
C LYS A 126 -4.96 18.16 22.69
N HIS A 127 -5.00 16.92 23.17
CA HIS A 127 -4.24 15.82 22.56
C HIS A 127 -4.89 15.33 21.27
N ILE A 128 -4.07 15.07 20.26
CA ILE A 128 -4.49 14.45 19.00
C ILE A 128 -3.80 13.09 18.92
N GLN A 129 -4.57 12.01 19.01
CA GLN A 129 -4.01 10.67 18.90
C GLN A 129 -3.40 10.46 17.52
N LEU A 130 -2.13 10.09 17.45
CA LEU A 130 -1.45 9.70 16.21
C LEU A 130 -1.32 8.18 16.13
N ILE A 131 -1.92 7.57 15.11
CA ILE A 131 -1.79 6.15 14.81
C ILE A 131 -1.01 6.01 13.50
N VAL A 132 0.18 5.42 13.56
CA VAL A 132 0.98 5.12 12.38
C VAL A 132 1.02 3.61 12.15
N ILE A 133 0.80 3.18 10.91
CA ILE A 133 0.62 1.77 10.56
C ILE A 133 1.55 1.40 9.42
N GLY A 134 2.25 0.27 9.54
CA GLY A 134 3.06 -0.26 8.46
C GLY A 134 4.16 -1.21 8.95
N ASP A 135 4.98 -1.64 8.00
CA ASP A 135 6.10 -2.55 8.25
C ASP A 135 7.36 -1.99 7.56
N PHE A 136 8.30 -1.46 8.35
CA PHE A 136 9.54 -0.88 7.80
C PHE A 136 10.45 -1.91 7.12
N PHE A 137 10.21 -3.20 7.28
CA PHE A 137 10.88 -4.22 6.47
C PHE A 137 10.30 -4.35 5.06
N GLN A 138 9.17 -3.69 4.77
CA GLN A 138 8.63 -3.59 3.43
C GLN A 138 9.33 -2.46 2.65
N LEU A 139 8.65 -1.88 1.66
CA LEU A 139 9.28 -0.89 0.79
C LEU A 139 9.61 0.41 1.55
N PRO A 140 10.84 0.92 1.40
CA PRO A 140 11.24 2.20 1.97
C PRO A 140 10.62 3.39 1.19
N PRO A 141 10.75 4.62 1.72
CA PRO A 141 10.44 5.81 0.96
C PRO A 141 11.28 5.92 -0.32
N VAL A 142 10.71 6.53 -1.34
CA VAL A 142 11.47 6.82 -2.56
C VAL A 142 12.36 8.05 -2.30
N VAL A 143 13.67 7.86 -2.29
CA VAL A 143 14.68 8.92 -2.16
C VAL A 143 15.55 8.91 -3.42
N THR A 144 15.34 9.91 -4.30
CA THR A 144 16.18 10.05 -5.50
C THR A 144 17.61 10.49 -5.13
N LYS A 145 18.55 10.37 -6.05
CA LYS A 145 19.93 10.86 -5.82
C LYS A 145 19.94 12.37 -5.50
N ALA A 146 19.09 13.15 -6.19
CA ALA A 146 18.95 14.58 -5.96
C ALA A 146 18.35 14.88 -4.57
N ASP A 147 17.28 14.17 -4.19
CA ASP A 147 16.68 14.30 -2.86
C ASP A 147 17.69 13.97 -1.75
N ARG A 148 18.48 12.89 -1.91
CA ARG A 148 19.48 12.47 -0.94
C ARG A 148 20.54 13.55 -0.72
N GLN A 149 21.03 14.15 -1.82
CA GLN A 149 22.01 15.25 -1.73
C GLN A 149 21.42 16.48 -1.03
N ALA A 150 20.18 16.86 -1.38
CA ALA A 150 19.48 17.96 -0.76
C ALA A 150 19.21 17.71 0.74
N LEU A 151 18.70 16.53 1.08
CA LEU A 151 18.47 16.13 2.47
C LEU A 151 19.77 16.10 3.29
N MET A 152 20.86 15.57 2.74
CA MET A 152 22.16 15.55 3.39
C MET A 152 22.64 16.98 3.71
N SER A 153 22.49 17.90 2.76
CA SER A 153 22.82 19.30 2.97
C SER A 153 21.93 19.96 4.04
N LEU A 154 20.62 19.69 4.03
CA LEU A 154 19.66 20.30 4.95
C LEU A 154 19.68 19.72 6.37
N TRP A 155 20.08 18.45 6.51
CA TRP A 155 20.06 17.73 7.79
C TRP A 155 21.45 17.61 8.43
N GLY A 156 22.52 17.87 7.66
CA GLY A 156 23.90 17.76 8.11
C GLY A 156 24.42 16.33 8.22
N TYR A 157 23.63 15.33 7.84
CA TYR A 157 23.99 13.92 7.78
C TYR A 157 23.19 13.16 6.73
N ASP A 158 23.69 12.00 6.33
CA ASP A 158 23.04 11.17 5.31
C ASP A 158 21.92 10.31 5.93
N LEU A 159 20.69 10.59 5.55
CA LEU A 159 19.52 9.80 5.94
C LEU A 159 19.47 8.42 5.27
N GLN A 160 20.25 8.22 4.19
CA GLN A 160 20.24 7.01 3.37
C GLN A 160 18.85 6.66 2.84
N GLU A 161 18.15 5.71 3.47
CA GLU A 161 16.81 5.29 3.09
C GLU A 161 15.74 6.30 3.51
N GLY A 162 16.00 7.13 4.52
CA GLY A 162 15.11 8.20 4.97
C GLY A 162 13.80 7.73 5.59
N PHE A 163 13.82 6.70 6.42
CA PHE A 163 12.63 6.19 7.10
C PHE A 163 12.02 7.20 8.08
N ALA A 164 10.72 7.17 8.26
CA ALA A 164 9.99 8.06 9.17
C ALA A 164 10.53 8.04 10.60
N PHE A 165 10.96 6.87 11.12
CA PHE A 165 11.52 6.75 12.46
C PHE A 165 12.90 7.44 12.63
N GLU A 166 13.56 7.84 11.54
CA GLU A 166 14.80 8.62 11.58
C GLU A 166 14.54 10.11 11.87
N ALA A 167 13.28 10.55 11.77
CA ALA A 167 12.90 11.92 12.13
C ALA A 167 13.06 12.15 13.64
N PRO A 168 13.73 13.26 14.07
CA PRO A 168 13.91 13.57 15.50
C PRO A 168 12.62 13.55 16.31
N MET A 169 11.52 14.02 15.74
CA MET A 169 10.23 14.06 16.43
C MET A 169 9.54 12.71 16.56
N TRP A 170 10.01 11.64 15.92
CA TRP A 170 9.44 10.31 16.10
C TRP A 170 9.38 9.91 17.58
N LYS A 171 10.47 10.12 18.31
CA LYS A 171 10.58 9.78 19.73
C LYS A 171 9.64 10.60 20.64
N ASN A 172 9.25 11.78 20.21
CA ASN A 172 8.40 12.67 21.01
C ASN A 172 6.98 12.12 21.16
N PHE A 173 6.50 11.32 20.19
CA PHE A 173 5.17 10.70 20.25
C PHE A 173 5.07 9.55 21.27
N ARG A 174 6.18 9.01 21.76
CA ARG A 174 6.19 7.90 22.73
C ARG A 174 5.21 6.80 22.36
N PHE A 175 5.27 6.35 21.10
CA PHE A 175 4.35 5.36 20.57
C PHE A 175 4.25 4.13 21.43
N GLN A 176 3.03 3.67 21.71
CA GLN A 176 2.79 2.31 22.14
C GLN A 176 2.91 1.39 20.93
N ASN A 177 3.89 0.50 20.97
CA ASN A 177 4.20 -0.39 19.86
C ASN A 177 3.33 -1.64 19.92
N ILE A 178 2.59 -1.91 18.85
CA ILE A 178 1.78 -3.11 18.66
C ILE A 178 2.36 -3.90 17.51
N VAL A 179 2.80 -5.11 17.76
CA VAL A 179 3.41 -5.98 16.75
C VAL A 179 2.52 -7.20 16.51
N LEU A 180 1.77 -7.19 15.39
CA LEU A 180 0.98 -8.36 14.98
C LEU A 180 1.90 -9.45 14.41
N LYS A 181 1.81 -10.65 14.97
CA LYS A 181 2.65 -11.81 14.61
C LYS A 181 1.88 -12.87 13.84
N GLU A 182 0.59 -13.04 14.14
CA GLU A 182 -0.26 -14.06 13.54
C GLU A 182 -0.53 -13.72 12.06
N THR A 183 -0.03 -14.58 11.17
CA THR A 183 -0.21 -14.39 9.72
C THR A 183 -1.51 -15.07 9.28
N ILE A 184 -2.40 -14.30 8.64
CA ILE A 184 -3.70 -14.77 8.12
C ILE A 184 -3.60 -15.17 6.64
N ARG A 185 -2.67 -14.56 5.90
CA ARG A 185 -2.51 -14.75 4.46
C ARG A 185 -1.95 -16.11 4.08
N GLN A 186 -0.96 -16.60 4.83
CA GLN A 186 -0.29 -17.89 4.61
C GLN A 186 -0.61 -18.83 5.77
N SER A 187 -0.74 -20.12 5.46
CA SER A 187 -1.01 -21.17 6.47
C SER A 187 0.15 -22.16 6.65
N ASP A 188 1.11 -22.24 5.70
CA ASP A 188 2.25 -23.14 5.78
C ASP A 188 3.34 -22.58 6.70
N PRO A 189 3.65 -23.24 7.84
CA PRO A 189 4.64 -22.77 8.78
C PRO A 189 6.07 -22.67 8.20
N VAL A 190 6.43 -23.55 7.26
CA VAL A 190 7.75 -23.54 6.61
C VAL A 190 7.88 -22.30 5.72
N PHE A 191 6.84 -22.00 4.94
CA PHE A 191 6.81 -20.81 4.10
C PHE A 191 6.82 -19.53 4.94
N ILE A 192 6.01 -19.45 6.01
CA ILE A 192 5.97 -18.32 6.93
C ILE A 192 7.35 -18.11 7.59
N GLY A 193 7.97 -19.18 8.08
CA GLY A 193 9.31 -19.13 8.67
C GLY A 193 10.36 -18.65 7.68
N THR A 194 10.30 -19.14 6.44
CA THR A 194 11.18 -18.73 5.34
C THR A 194 11.02 -17.23 5.02
N LEU A 195 9.78 -16.73 4.87
CA LEU A 195 9.51 -15.32 4.64
C LEU A 195 10.01 -14.45 5.80
N ASN A 196 9.84 -14.88 7.05
CA ASN A 196 10.32 -14.15 8.23
C ASN A 196 11.84 -14.06 8.28
N GLY A 197 12.55 -15.11 7.88
CA GLY A 197 14.01 -15.10 7.76
C GLY A 197 14.48 -14.14 6.64
N LEU A 198 13.87 -14.23 5.46
CA LEU A 198 14.19 -13.35 4.34
C LEU A 198 13.88 -11.87 4.65
N ARG A 199 12.80 -11.59 5.38
CA ARG A 199 12.45 -10.25 5.87
C ARG A 199 13.59 -9.63 6.68
N ARG A 200 14.28 -10.42 7.49
CA ARG A 200 15.43 -10.00 8.33
C ARG A 200 16.77 -10.07 7.58
N GLY A 201 16.78 -10.43 6.31
CA GLY A 201 17.99 -10.52 5.51
C GLY A 201 18.79 -11.83 5.69
N ASP A 202 18.20 -12.86 6.29
CA ASP A 202 18.85 -14.17 6.42
C ASP A 202 18.85 -14.90 5.06
N PHE A 203 19.98 -14.82 4.38
CA PHE A 203 20.16 -15.40 3.05
C PHE A 203 20.04 -16.94 3.04
N LYS A 204 20.25 -17.62 4.16
CA LYS A 204 20.13 -19.09 4.24
C LYS A 204 18.71 -19.55 3.86
N ASN A 205 17.71 -18.75 4.15
CA ASN A 205 16.32 -19.02 3.80
C ASN A 205 16.06 -19.07 2.28
N THR A 206 16.95 -18.56 1.42
CA THR A 206 16.81 -18.70 -0.02
C THR A 206 16.95 -20.14 -0.50
N ALA A 207 17.75 -20.97 0.18
CA ALA A 207 17.85 -22.39 -0.13
C ALA A 207 16.53 -23.13 0.19
N THR A 208 15.95 -22.88 1.35
CA THR A 208 14.62 -23.42 1.71
C THR A 208 13.55 -22.91 0.73
N LEU A 209 13.56 -21.61 0.40
CA LEU A 209 12.62 -21.05 -0.56
C LEU A 209 12.64 -21.81 -1.90
N LYS A 210 13.82 -22.10 -2.43
CA LYS A 210 13.96 -22.87 -3.68
C LYS A 210 13.41 -24.30 -3.60
N GLN A 211 13.50 -24.92 -2.44
CA GLN A 211 12.99 -26.29 -2.23
C GLN A 211 11.46 -26.33 -2.16
N ILE A 212 10.83 -25.27 -1.64
CA ILE A 212 9.38 -25.22 -1.41
C ILE A 212 8.62 -24.54 -2.55
N THR A 213 9.31 -23.80 -3.43
CA THR A 213 8.69 -23.13 -4.58
C THR A 213 8.50 -24.10 -5.76
N ALA A 214 7.50 -23.82 -6.59
CA ALA A 214 7.18 -24.65 -7.72
C ALA A 214 8.25 -24.58 -8.83
N GLU A 215 8.45 -25.72 -9.50
CA GLU A 215 9.40 -25.83 -10.60
C GLU A 215 8.85 -25.30 -11.94
N LYS A 216 7.54 -25.32 -12.11
CA LYS A 216 6.84 -24.86 -13.32
C LYS A 216 5.77 -23.84 -12.98
N TRP A 217 5.68 -22.82 -13.78
CA TRP A 217 4.68 -21.77 -13.62
C TRP A 217 3.32 -22.17 -14.26
N GLN A 218 2.24 -21.68 -13.69
CA GLN A 218 0.90 -21.77 -14.25
C GLN A 218 0.64 -20.57 -15.17
N ALA A 219 -0.10 -20.78 -16.25
CA ALA A 219 -0.48 -19.70 -17.18
C ALA A 219 -1.25 -18.55 -16.49
N SER A 220 -1.93 -18.85 -15.37
CA SER A 220 -2.68 -17.89 -14.56
C SER A 220 -1.82 -17.06 -13.59
N ALA A 221 -0.53 -17.39 -13.41
CA ALA A 221 0.32 -16.70 -12.46
C ALA A 221 0.61 -15.24 -12.88
N ILE A 222 0.53 -14.30 -11.92
CA ILE A 222 0.92 -12.92 -12.17
C ILE A 222 2.43 -12.75 -12.06
N TYR A 223 3.04 -12.01 -12.99
CA TYR A 223 4.47 -11.72 -12.98
C TYR A 223 4.77 -10.45 -12.16
N LEU A 224 5.47 -10.62 -11.05
CA LEU A 224 5.92 -9.52 -10.20
C LEU A 224 7.35 -9.11 -10.58
N CYS A 225 7.52 -7.85 -10.98
CA CYS A 225 8.80 -7.32 -11.46
C CYS A 225 9.21 -6.02 -10.76
N GLY A 226 10.44 -5.57 -11.01
CA GLY A 226 11.02 -4.42 -10.33
C GLY A 226 10.54 -3.06 -10.87
N THR A 227 10.20 -2.95 -12.16
CA THR A 227 9.96 -1.67 -12.83
C THR A 227 8.65 -1.62 -13.61
N ASN A 228 8.06 -0.41 -13.73
CA ASN A 228 6.86 -0.20 -14.54
C ASN A 228 7.11 -0.55 -16.02
N ARG A 229 8.30 -0.25 -16.54
CA ARG A 229 8.65 -0.56 -17.93
C ARG A 229 8.54 -2.07 -18.19
N GLU A 230 9.19 -2.87 -17.36
CA GLU A 230 9.14 -4.34 -17.47
C GLU A 230 7.70 -4.88 -17.41
N ALA A 231 6.88 -4.37 -16.47
CA ALA A 231 5.49 -4.76 -16.36
C ALA A 231 4.67 -4.39 -17.60
N ASN A 232 4.83 -3.17 -18.10
CA ASN A 232 4.10 -2.68 -19.26
C ASN A 232 4.52 -3.43 -20.54
N ASP A 233 5.81 -3.64 -20.76
CA ASP A 233 6.34 -4.39 -21.91
C ASP A 233 5.80 -5.84 -21.90
N PHE A 234 5.75 -6.46 -20.73
CA PHE A 234 5.21 -7.82 -20.58
C PHE A 234 3.69 -7.85 -20.85
N ASN A 235 2.92 -6.94 -20.27
CA ASN A 235 1.48 -6.84 -20.43
C ASN A 235 1.08 -6.58 -21.90
N ASN A 236 1.74 -5.61 -22.56
CA ASN A 236 1.46 -5.27 -23.95
C ASN A 236 1.76 -6.44 -24.89
N ARG A 237 2.92 -7.08 -24.73
CA ARG A 237 3.25 -8.28 -25.52
C ARG A 237 2.20 -9.36 -25.37
N LYS A 238 1.75 -9.63 -24.14
CA LYS A 238 0.70 -10.63 -23.88
C LYS A 238 -0.65 -10.25 -24.47
N LEU A 239 -1.01 -8.98 -24.49
CA LEU A 239 -2.22 -8.50 -25.15
C LEU A 239 -2.14 -8.63 -26.68
N GLU A 240 -0.96 -8.36 -27.26
CA GLU A 240 -0.72 -8.48 -28.70
C GLU A 240 -0.77 -9.93 -29.20
N GLU A 241 -0.37 -10.92 -28.36
CA GLU A 241 -0.47 -12.36 -28.66
C GLU A 241 -1.93 -12.83 -28.86
N ILE A 242 -2.93 -12.07 -28.38
CA ILE A 242 -4.35 -12.43 -28.51
C ILE A 242 -4.89 -12.03 -29.88
N ASN A 243 -5.34 -13.00 -30.66
CA ASN A 243 -5.98 -12.77 -31.95
C ASN A 243 -7.49 -12.47 -31.79
N ALA A 244 -7.80 -11.25 -31.29
CA ALA A 244 -9.17 -10.74 -31.14
C ALA A 244 -9.18 -9.22 -31.37
N PRO A 245 -10.33 -8.61 -31.68
CA PRO A 245 -10.47 -7.15 -31.77
C PRO A 245 -10.06 -6.47 -30.47
N GLU A 246 -9.36 -5.34 -30.60
CA GLU A 246 -8.95 -4.53 -29.47
C GLU A 246 -9.98 -3.43 -29.21
N PHE A 247 -10.33 -3.26 -27.93
CA PHE A 247 -11.22 -2.22 -27.43
C PHE A 247 -10.45 -1.26 -26.52
N THR A 248 -10.73 0.03 -26.71
CA THR A 248 -10.11 1.10 -25.91
C THR A 248 -11.18 1.79 -25.06
N PHE A 249 -10.83 2.05 -23.80
CA PHE A 249 -11.69 2.70 -22.81
C PHE A 249 -10.95 3.90 -22.24
N GLU A 250 -11.56 5.09 -22.40
CA GLU A 250 -10.99 6.35 -21.91
C GLU A 250 -11.59 6.73 -20.56
N SER A 251 -10.75 7.29 -19.68
CA SER A 251 -11.22 7.80 -18.40
C SER A 251 -11.99 9.10 -18.53
N LYS A 252 -12.88 9.38 -17.56
CA LYS A 252 -13.49 10.69 -17.38
C LYS A 252 -12.97 11.31 -16.09
N ILE A 253 -12.48 12.52 -16.18
CA ILE A 253 -11.89 13.27 -15.07
C ILE A 253 -12.69 14.54 -14.84
N GLN A 254 -13.07 14.80 -13.57
CA GLN A 254 -13.68 16.04 -13.14
C GLN A 254 -12.92 16.59 -11.93
N GLY A 255 -12.77 17.91 -11.85
CA GLY A 255 -12.10 18.59 -10.75
C GLY A 255 -10.59 18.33 -10.69
N LYS A 256 -10.04 18.22 -9.47
CA LYS A 256 -8.60 18.10 -9.22
C LYS A 256 -8.20 16.64 -9.05
N VAL A 257 -7.61 16.05 -10.07
CA VAL A 257 -7.08 14.69 -10.07
C VAL A 257 -5.61 14.71 -10.47
N GLY A 258 -4.72 14.32 -9.58
CA GLY A 258 -3.28 14.18 -9.85
C GLY A 258 -2.95 12.82 -10.49
N ALA A 259 -1.79 12.71 -11.14
CA ALA A 259 -1.34 11.44 -11.72
C ALA A 259 -1.21 10.31 -10.65
N GLY A 260 -0.83 10.66 -9.43
CA GLY A 260 -0.74 9.70 -8.32
C GLY A 260 -2.07 9.28 -7.70
N ASP A 261 -3.16 9.95 -8.05
CA ASP A 261 -4.52 9.65 -7.56
C ASP A 261 -5.25 8.63 -8.46
N LYS A 262 -4.68 8.24 -9.59
CA LYS A 262 -5.31 7.35 -10.57
C LYS A 262 -5.01 5.88 -10.29
N PRO A 263 -6.01 5.08 -9.86
CA PRO A 263 -5.79 3.67 -9.57
C PRO A 263 -5.51 2.82 -10.80
N VAL A 264 -6.00 3.24 -11.96
CA VAL A 264 -5.80 2.60 -13.27
C VAL A 264 -5.31 3.62 -14.30
N GLU A 265 -4.94 3.14 -15.48
CA GLU A 265 -4.49 4.00 -16.57
C GLU A 265 -5.65 4.86 -17.14
N ASP A 266 -5.32 6.03 -17.70
CA ASP A 266 -6.31 6.90 -18.36
C ASP A 266 -6.95 6.19 -19.56
N THR A 267 -6.14 5.44 -20.29
CA THR A 267 -6.56 4.65 -21.46
C THR A 267 -6.31 3.19 -21.18
N ILE A 268 -7.37 2.37 -21.13
CA ILE A 268 -7.31 0.93 -20.96
C ILE A 268 -7.56 0.24 -22.29
N ARG A 269 -6.65 -0.64 -22.70
CA ARG A 269 -6.77 -1.49 -23.89
C ARG A 269 -7.06 -2.91 -23.48
N LEU A 270 -8.14 -3.51 -24.01
CA LEU A 270 -8.55 -4.87 -23.71
C LEU A 270 -8.94 -5.61 -24.99
N LYS A 271 -8.81 -6.94 -24.91
CA LYS A 271 -9.34 -7.90 -25.90
C LYS A 271 -10.10 -9.00 -25.16
N VAL A 272 -11.08 -9.61 -25.78
CA VAL A 272 -11.65 -10.85 -25.27
C VAL A 272 -10.53 -11.90 -25.15
N GLY A 273 -10.47 -12.60 -24.01
CA GLY A 273 -9.39 -13.49 -23.65
C GLY A 273 -8.23 -12.81 -22.90
N ALA A 274 -8.23 -11.48 -22.75
CA ALA A 274 -7.18 -10.79 -21.99
C ALA A 274 -7.24 -11.14 -20.49
N ARG A 275 -6.08 -11.39 -19.90
CA ARG A 275 -5.91 -11.54 -18.45
C ARG A 275 -6.04 -10.20 -17.76
N VAL A 276 -6.93 -10.09 -16.80
CA VAL A 276 -7.19 -8.83 -16.08
C VAL A 276 -7.17 -9.02 -14.57
N MET A 277 -6.90 -7.92 -13.87
CA MET A 277 -7.00 -7.80 -12.43
C MET A 277 -8.01 -6.72 -12.08
N VAL A 278 -8.96 -7.04 -11.21
CA VAL A 278 -9.91 -6.09 -10.64
C VAL A 278 -9.23 -5.27 -9.54
N VAL A 279 -9.46 -3.95 -9.50
CA VAL A 279 -8.79 -3.06 -8.54
C VAL A 279 -9.74 -2.39 -7.54
N ILE A 280 -10.95 -2.93 -7.40
CA ILE A 280 -11.94 -2.53 -6.40
C ILE A 280 -12.54 -3.76 -5.70
N ASN A 281 -13.21 -3.51 -4.58
CA ASN A 281 -14.03 -4.54 -3.91
C ASN A 281 -15.48 -4.42 -4.37
N ASP A 282 -16.12 -5.55 -4.62
CA ASP A 282 -17.56 -5.61 -4.86
C ASP A 282 -18.33 -5.54 -3.52
N ILE A 283 -19.39 -4.76 -3.47
CA ILE A 283 -20.25 -4.62 -2.29
C ILE A 283 -20.89 -5.96 -1.93
N LEU A 284 -21.24 -6.78 -2.93
CA LEU A 284 -21.85 -8.09 -2.75
C LEU A 284 -20.83 -9.20 -2.48
N GLY A 285 -19.52 -8.89 -2.51
CA GLY A 285 -18.46 -9.86 -2.23
C GLY A 285 -18.22 -10.88 -3.33
N ASN A 286 -18.63 -10.63 -4.58
CA ASN A 286 -18.34 -11.53 -5.70
C ASN A 286 -16.86 -11.49 -6.09
N TYR A 287 -16.22 -10.32 -5.95
CA TYR A 287 -14.79 -10.09 -6.19
C TYR A 287 -14.23 -9.06 -5.22
N GLN A 288 -12.92 -9.02 -5.12
CA GLN A 288 -12.18 -8.08 -4.30
C GLN A 288 -10.99 -7.50 -5.07
N ASN A 289 -10.42 -6.42 -4.56
CA ASN A 289 -9.20 -5.85 -5.12
C ASN A 289 -8.08 -6.90 -5.16
N GLY A 290 -7.50 -7.11 -6.35
CA GLY A 290 -6.55 -8.17 -6.65
C GLY A 290 -7.18 -9.44 -7.23
N SER A 291 -8.51 -9.54 -7.34
CA SER A 291 -9.16 -10.66 -8.03
C SER A 291 -8.73 -10.71 -9.49
N MET A 292 -8.31 -11.91 -9.91
CA MET A 292 -7.79 -12.17 -11.25
C MET A 292 -8.81 -12.93 -12.08
N GLY A 293 -8.78 -12.71 -13.40
CA GLY A 293 -9.66 -13.42 -14.33
C GLY A 293 -9.32 -13.16 -15.79
N TYR A 294 -10.16 -13.64 -16.67
CA TYR A 294 -10.06 -13.43 -18.12
C TYR A 294 -11.31 -12.70 -18.63
N VAL A 295 -11.12 -11.75 -19.54
CA VAL A 295 -12.23 -11.09 -20.24
C VAL A 295 -12.95 -12.15 -21.08
N GLU A 296 -14.21 -12.42 -20.75
CA GLU A 296 -15.07 -13.38 -21.45
C GLU A 296 -15.89 -12.67 -22.54
N GLU A 297 -16.36 -11.45 -22.24
CA GLU A 297 -17.18 -10.66 -23.16
C GLU A 297 -16.98 -9.16 -22.90
N ILE A 298 -17.06 -8.37 -23.95
CA ILE A 298 -17.15 -6.91 -23.93
C ILE A 298 -18.45 -6.54 -24.62
N ASP A 299 -19.36 -5.87 -23.91
CA ASP A 299 -20.65 -5.51 -24.46
C ASP A 299 -20.53 -4.53 -25.68
N ALA A 300 -21.54 -4.52 -26.52
CA ALA A 300 -21.54 -3.72 -27.74
C ALA A 300 -21.39 -2.22 -27.46
N ASP A 301 -21.94 -1.71 -26.36
CA ASP A 301 -21.89 -0.32 -25.93
C ASP A 301 -20.61 0.02 -25.17
N LYS A 302 -19.73 -0.94 -24.95
CA LYS A 302 -18.47 -0.81 -24.18
C LYS A 302 -18.69 -0.29 -22.75
N THR A 303 -19.84 -0.60 -22.14
CA THR A 303 -20.19 -0.13 -20.81
C THR A 303 -19.94 -1.19 -19.74
N LYS A 304 -19.87 -2.46 -20.13
CA LYS A 304 -19.68 -3.60 -19.22
C LYS A 304 -18.71 -4.61 -19.79
N ILE A 305 -17.92 -5.17 -18.90
CA ILE A 305 -16.97 -6.24 -19.20
C ILE A 305 -17.34 -7.44 -18.36
N THR A 306 -17.61 -8.57 -19.01
CA THR A 306 -17.79 -9.84 -18.32
C THR A 306 -16.42 -10.50 -18.13
N VAL A 307 -16.08 -10.78 -16.88
CA VAL A 307 -14.80 -11.38 -16.49
C VAL A 307 -15.06 -12.73 -15.83
N LYS A 308 -14.46 -13.78 -16.37
CA LYS A 308 -14.39 -15.09 -15.74
C LYS A 308 -13.26 -15.09 -14.73
N LEU A 309 -13.60 -15.09 -13.45
CA LEU A 309 -12.64 -15.05 -12.35
C LEU A 309 -11.99 -16.43 -12.12
N ASP A 310 -10.78 -16.45 -11.58
CA ASP A 310 -10.02 -17.66 -11.28
C ASP A 310 -10.74 -18.58 -10.28
N ASN A 311 -11.56 -18.02 -9.38
CA ASN A 311 -12.39 -18.78 -8.44
C ASN A 311 -13.62 -19.44 -9.09
N GLY A 312 -13.75 -19.40 -10.43
CA GLY A 312 -14.85 -19.99 -11.21
C GLY A 312 -16.11 -19.13 -11.29
N LYS A 313 -16.20 -18.01 -10.57
CA LYS A 313 -17.33 -17.09 -10.68
C LYS A 313 -17.21 -16.21 -11.93
N THR A 314 -18.32 -15.67 -12.37
CA THR A 314 -18.37 -14.65 -13.43
C THR A 314 -18.74 -13.30 -12.79
N ALA A 315 -18.02 -12.25 -13.14
CA ALA A 315 -18.27 -10.89 -12.68
C ALA A 315 -18.57 -9.98 -13.87
N VAL A 316 -19.61 -9.17 -13.76
CA VAL A 316 -19.91 -8.10 -14.72
C VAL A 316 -19.41 -6.79 -14.15
N ILE A 317 -18.45 -6.18 -14.81
CA ILE A 317 -17.69 -5.02 -14.31
C ILE A 317 -17.98 -3.83 -15.22
N GLY A 318 -18.53 -2.76 -14.64
CA GLY A 318 -18.73 -1.47 -15.29
C GLY A 318 -17.73 -0.42 -14.81
N PRO A 319 -17.80 0.81 -15.35
CA PRO A 319 -17.01 1.93 -14.87
C PRO A 319 -17.23 2.19 -13.39
N HIS A 320 -16.15 2.57 -12.71
CA HIS A 320 -16.16 2.95 -11.30
C HIS A 320 -15.68 4.40 -11.14
N VAL A 321 -16.29 5.12 -10.23
CA VAL A 321 -15.91 6.49 -9.91
C VAL A 321 -15.10 6.49 -8.61
N TRP A 322 -13.84 6.90 -8.70
CA TRP A 322 -13.01 7.16 -7.51
C TRP A 322 -13.09 8.63 -7.15
N GLU A 323 -13.39 8.88 -5.88
CA GLU A 323 -13.46 10.22 -5.33
C GLU A 323 -12.10 10.63 -4.77
N ILE A 324 -11.63 11.79 -5.16
CA ILE A 324 -10.42 12.40 -4.63
C ILE A 324 -10.86 13.41 -3.57
N VAL A 325 -10.48 13.15 -2.33
CA VAL A 325 -10.97 13.91 -1.19
C VAL A 325 -9.91 14.79 -0.56
N GLU A 326 -10.37 15.90 0.01
CA GLU A 326 -9.60 16.80 0.84
C GLU A 326 -10.39 17.07 2.14
N TYR A 327 -9.68 17.17 3.25
CA TYR A 327 -10.29 17.55 4.51
C TYR A 327 -10.28 19.07 4.67
N ASP A 328 -11.42 19.63 5.06
CA ASP A 328 -11.59 21.06 5.35
C ASP A 328 -12.47 21.26 6.59
N VAL A 329 -12.56 22.49 7.08
CA VAL A 329 -13.40 22.88 8.20
C VAL A 329 -14.41 23.92 7.75
N SER A 330 -15.68 23.59 7.91
CA SER A 330 -16.80 24.53 7.71
C SER A 330 -17.48 24.83 9.04
N SER A 331 -18.59 25.58 9.00
CA SER A 331 -19.43 25.88 10.16
C SER A 331 -19.95 24.65 10.91
N GLY A 332 -19.95 23.46 10.26
CA GLY A 332 -20.33 22.17 10.86
C GLY A 332 -19.16 21.36 11.42
N GLY A 333 -17.93 21.89 11.45
CA GLY A 333 -16.72 21.19 11.90
C GLY A 333 -15.91 20.58 10.76
N LEU A 334 -15.16 19.50 11.04
CA LEU A 334 -14.33 18.79 10.08
C LEU A 334 -15.20 18.12 9.01
N GLN A 335 -14.90 18.39 7.75
CA GLN A 335 -15.62 17.81 6.60
C GLN A 335 -14.64 17.20 5.60
N LYS A 336 -15.11 16.14 4.96
CA LYS A 336 -14.43 15.45 3.86
C LYS A 336 -15.07 15.87 2.55
N ASN A 337 -14.38 16.70 1.78
CA ASN A 337 -14.87 17.28 0.53
C ASN A 337 -14.31 16.54 -0.67
N ILE A 338 -15.16 16.22 -1.64
CA ILE A 338 -14.73 15.67 -2.94
C ILE A 338 -14.20 16.85 -3.77
N ILE A 339 -12.91 16.81 -4.10
CA ILE A 339 -12.25 17.83 -4.90
C ILE A 339 -12.06 17.42 -6.37
N GLY A 340 -12.26 16.17 -6.67
CA GLY A 340 -12.22 15.63 -8.03
C GLY A 340 -12.73 14.19 -8.07
N THR A 341 -13.07 13.74 -9.28
CA THR A 341 -13.47 12.36 -9.55
C THR A 341 -12.71 11.81 -10.75
N PHE A 342 -12.38 10.54 -10.68
CA PHE A 342 -11.78 9.76 -11.75
C PHE A 342 -12.69 8.57 -12.05
N GLU A 343 -13.33 8.56 -13.25
CA GLU A 343 -14.18 7.45 -13.69
C GLU A 343 -13.46 6.64 -14.76
N GLN A 344 -13.33 5.35 -14.55
CA GLN A 344 -12.74 4.41 -15.50
C GLN A 344 -13.17 2.97 -15.14
N LEU A 345 -12.97 2.02 -16.05
CA LEU A 345 -13.08 0.59 -15.73
C LEU A 345 -12.09 0.24 -14.62
N PRO A 346 -12.52 -0.42 -13.53
CA PRO A 346 -11.63 -0.82 -12.43
C PRO A 346 -10.83 -2.09 -12.78
N LEU A 347 -10.21 -2.08 -13.95
CA LEU A 347 -9.46 -3.20 -14.51
C LEU A 347 -8.05 -2.78 -14.91
N LYS A 348 -7.11 -3.69 -14.75
CA LYS A 348 -5.75 -3.62 -15.30
C LYS A 348 -5.42 -4.90 -16.03
N LEU A 349 -4.52 -4.85 -17.01
CA LEU A 349 -3.91 -6.08 -17.51
C LEU A 349 -3.22 -6.81 -16.36
N GLY A 350 -3.53 -8.07 -16.22
CA GLY A 350 -3.16 -8.90 -15.06
C GLY A 350 -2.04 -9.90 -15.34
N TYR A 351 -1.24 -9.70 -16.40
CA TYR A 351 -0.10 -10.58 -16.67
C TYR A 351 1.12 -10.18 -15.84
N ALA A 352 1.37 -8.89 -15.66
CA ALA A 352 2.48 -8.38 -14.86
C ALA A 352 2.11 -7.11 -14.09
N ILE A 353 2.73 -6.95 -12.89
CA ILE A 353 2.61 -5.76 -12.06
C ILE A 353 3.94 -5.54 -11.33
N THR A 354 4.26 -4.29 -10.99
CA THR A 354 5.45 -4.05 -10.17
C THR A 354 5.24 -4.50 -8.72
N ILE A 355 6.31 -4.94 -8.06
CA ILE A 355 6.29 -5.29 -6.64
C ILE A 355 5.76 -4.11 -5.78
N HIS A 356 6.09 -2.86 -6.15
CA HIS A 356 5.58 -1.67 -5.46
C HIS A 356 4.04 -1.57 -5.55
N LYS A 357 3.48 -1.74 -6.76
CA LYS A 357 2.03 -1.68 -6.97
C LYS A 357 1.29 -2.90 -6.42
N SER A 358 1.99 -4.01 -6.15
CA SER A 358 1.42 -5.21 -5.51
C SER A 358 1.32 -5.11 -3.98
N GLN A 359 1.86 -4.03 -3.38
CA GLN A 359 1.78 -3.83 -1.93
C GLN A 359 0.32 -3.78 -1.47
N GLY A 360 0.02 -4.40 -0.33
CA GLY A 360 -1.35 -4.58 0.14
C GLY A 360 -2.15 -5.72 -0.53
N GLN A 361 -1.78 -6.15 -1.75
CA GLN A 361 -2.51 -7.17 -2.50
C GLN A 361 -2.08 -8.60 -2.13
N THR A 362 -2.91 -9.58 -2.56
CA THR A 362 -2.69 -11.01 -2.35
C THR A 362 -3.04 -11.76 -3.64
N PHE A 363 -2.19 -12.69 -4.05
CA PHE A 363 -2.37 -13.48 -5.26
C PHE A 363 -2.26 -14.98 -4.95
N GLU A 364 -3.03 -15.79 -5.66
CA GLU A 364 -2.98 -17.24 -5.52
C GLU A 364 -1.72 -17.81 -6.16
N SER A 365 -1.30 -17.27 -7.31
CA SER A 365 -0.13 -17.75 -8.06
C SER A 365 0.71 -16.59 -8.55
N VAL A 366 2.01 -16.66 -8.31
CA VAL A 366 2.98 -15.58 -8.55
C VAL A 366 4.21 -16.10 -9.24
N ILE A 367 4.67 -15.38 -10.27
CA ILE A 367 6.03 -15.48 -10.80
C ILE A 367 6.78 -14.25 -10.30
N ILE A 368 7.95 -14.41 -9.72
CA ILE A 368 8.76 -13.29 -9.28
C ILE A 368 10.10 -13.23 -10.01
N ASN A 369 10.45 -12.03 -10.51
CA ASN A 369 11.83 -11.71 -10.86
C ASN A 369 12.56 -11.32 -9.57
N PRO A 370 13.50 -12.15 -9.07
CA PRO A 370 14.18 -11.87 -7.82
C PRO A 370 15.25 -10.77 -7.92
N SER A 371 15.49 -10.19 -9.11
CA SER A 371 16.43 -9.09 -9.36
C SER A 371 15.95 -7.77 -8.73
N CYS A 372 15.86 -7.75 -7.41
CA CYS A 372 15.41 -6.59 -6.66
C CYS A 372 16.53 -5.58 -6.41
N PHE A 373 16.19 -4.29 -6.40
CA PHE A 373 17.16 -3.20 -6.32
C PHE A 373 17.03 -2.32 -5.06
N CYS A 374 15.93 -2.41 -4.31
CA CYS A 374 15.75 -1.69 -3.05
C CYS A 374 15.48 -2.65 -1.87
N GLU A 375 15.63 -2.11 -0.67
CA GLU A 375 15.37 -2.81 0.59
C GLU A 375 13.93 -3.31 0.64
N GLY A 376 13.73 -4.51 1.22
CA GLY A 376 12.42 -5.12 1.40
C GLY A 376 11.71 -5.59 0.13
N GLN A 377 12.16 -5.19 -1.07
CA GLN A 377 11.44 -5.44 -2.32
C GLN A 377 11.23 -6.93 -2.58
N LEU A 378 12.27 -7.75 -2.42
CA LEU A 378 12.15 -9.21 -2.60
C LEU A 378 11.16 -9.80 -1.60
N TYR A 379 11.27 -9.44 -0.32
CA TYR A 379 10.34 -9.89 0.71
C TYR A 379 8.90 -9.51 0.39
N VAL A 380 8.66 -8.26 -0.02
CA VAL A 380 7.31 -7.79 -0.42
C VAL A 380 6.78 -8.66 -1.55
N GLY A 381 7.53 -8.87 -2.62
CA GLY A 381 7.10 -9.69 -3.75
C GLY A 381 6.75 -11.13 -3.35
N LEU A 382 7.64 -11.79 -2.61
CA LEU A 382 7.43 -13.17 -2.15
C LEU A 382 6.21 -13.30 -1.22
N SER A 383 6.00 -12.31 -0.35
CA SER A 383 4.89 -12.29 0.60
C SER A 383 3.51 -12.03 -0.05
N ARG A 384 3.46 -11.74 -1.35
CA ARG A 384 2.17 -11.57 -2.08
C ARG A 384 1.48 -12.89 -2.32
N CYS A 385 2.22 -14.02 -2.42
CA CYS A 385 1.66 -15.33 -2.66
C CYS A 385 1.10 -15.95 -1.37
N THR A 386 -0.01 -16.66 -1.51
CA THR A 386 -0.64 -17.38 -0.37
C THR A 386 0.06 -18.69 -0.05
N SER A 387 0.71 -19.32 -1.02
CA SER A 387 1.36 -20.64 -0.90
C SER A 387 2.69 -20.68 -1.62
N ALA A 388 3.68 -21.33 -1.03
CA ALA A 388 4.97 -21.56 -1.67
C ALA A 388 4.86 -22.42 -2.94
N GLY A 389 3.96 -23.40 -2.96
CA GLY A 389 3.72 -24.28 -4.11
C GLY A 389 3.16 -23.56 -5.35
N ASN A 390 2.64 -22.34 -5.18
CA ASN A 390 2.14 -21.48 -6.25
C ASN A 390 3.04 -20.27 -6.52
N LEU A 391 4.23 -20.24 -5.90
CA LEU A 391 5.25 -19.23 -6.10
C LEU A 391 6.36 -19.76 -7.01
N TYR A 392 6.69 -19.01 -8.05
CA TYR A 392 7.70 -19.36 -9.05
C TYR A 392 8.79 -18.32 -9.08
N LEU A 393 10.02 -18.78 -9.12
CA LEU A 393 11.17 -17.90 -9.28
C LEU A 393 11.59 -17.86 -10.75
N ASN A 394 11.52 -16.68 -11.39
CA ASN A 394 11.99 -16.46 -12.75
C ASN A 394 13.53 -16.34 -12.79
N SER A 395 14.20 -17.23 -12.06
CA SER A 395 15.66 -17.31 -12.01
C SER A 395 16.08 -18.63 -11.35
N PRO A 396 17.12 -19.30 -11.88
CA PRO A 396 17.64 -20.55 -11.30
C PRO A 396 18.32 -20.33 -9.93
N TYR A 397 18.64 -19.10 -9.56
CA TYR A 397 19.26 -18.72 -8.29
C TYR A 397 18.77 -17.38 -7.78
N ILE A 398 18.93 -17.12 -6.49
CA ILE A 398 18.77 -15.81 -5.87
C ILE A 398 20.16 -15.29 -5.50
N ASN A 399 20.54 -14.15 -6.08
CA ASN A 399 21.80 -13.50 -5.72
C ASN A 399 21.64 -12.82 -4.34
N GLN A 400 22.65 -12.94 -3.48
CA GLN A 400 22.64 -12.30 -2.16
C GLN A 400 22.41 -10.78 -2.24
N ARG A 401 22.88 -10.13 -3.31
CA ARG A 401 22.69 -8.69 -3.54
C ARG A 401 21.24 -8.29 -3.78
N TRP A 402 20.36 -9.24 -4.09
CA TRP A 402 18.93 -8.99 -4.30
C TRP A 402 18.13 -9.06 -3.00
N LEU A 403 18.65 -9.76 -1.98
CA LEU A 403 18.07 -9.76 -0.64
C LEU A 403 18.66 -8.59 0.15
N LYS A 404 17.97 -7.45 0.05
CA LYS A 404 18.37 -6.22 0.74
C LYS A 404 17.47 -5.99 1.95
N THR A 405 18.09 -5.77 3.09
CA THR A 405 17.40 -5.42 4.33
C THR A 405 18.20 -4.36 5.06
N SER A 406 17.55 -3.27 5.43
CA SER A 406 18.21 -2.15 6.11
C SER A 406 18.65 -2.54 7.52
N ARG A 407 19.92 -2.30 7.86
CA ARG A 407 20.46 -2.48 9.21
C ARG A 407 19.79 -1.52 10.21
N LYS A 408 19.40 -0.32 9.77
CA LYS A 408 18.68 0.64 10.61
C LYS A 408 17.31 0.10 11.02
N VAL A 409 16.59 -0.54 10.08
CA VAL A 409 15.30 -1.19 10.38
C VAL A 409 15.48 -2.33 11.38
N ILE A 410 16.49 -3.19 11.19
CA ILE A 410 16.79 -4.26 12.15
C ILE A 410 17.04 -3.68 13.54
N ALA A 411 17.90 -2.64 13.65
CA ALA A 411 18.20 -1.99 14.92
C ALA A 411 16.94 -1.36 15.54
N PHE A 412 16.11 -0.67 14.75
CA PHE A 412 14.85 -0.10 15.20
C PHE A 412 13.91 -1.14 15.79
N TYR A 413 13.65 -2.24 15.08
CA TYR A 413 12.76 -3.31 15.58
C TYR A 413 13.34 -4.08 16.80
N ASN A 414 14.65 -4.12 16.96
CA ASN A 414 15.27 -4.70 18.16
C ASN A 414 15.15 -3.77 19.38
N SER A 415 14.78 -2.50 19.20
CA SER A 415 14.57 -1.52 20.27
C SER A 415 13.09 -1.34 20.66
N LEU A 416 12.14 -1.95 19.96
CA LEU A 416 10.70 -1.97 20.27
C LEU A 416 10.39 -2.94 21.41
#